data_d8b4c7302d12b7766f8cf46efdff98f3
#
_entry.id   d8b4c7302d12b7766f8cf46efdff98f3
#
_cell.length_a   1.000
_cell.length_b   1.000
_cell.length_c   1.000
_cell.angle_alpha   90.00
_cell.angle_beta   90.00
_cell.angle_gamma   90.00
#
_symmetry.space_group_name_H-M   'P 1'
#
loop_
_entity.id
_entity.type
_entity.pdbx_description
1 polymer ?
#
loop_
_entity_poly.entity_id
_entity_poly.type
_entity_poly.pdbx_seq_one_letter_code
_entity_poly.pdbx_strand_id
1 'polypeptide(L)'
;MRPNILFIMSDDHASKAISAYGHGLNQTPNLDRIAQGGMRMDHCYVTNSICTPSRAAILTGTYNHVNGVTTLDTHIDNRWPNVAKHLRQSGYQTAMVGKWHLGEGKPHEPTGFDYWSVLPGQGEYFDPVMIEMGKERTESGYATDIITDKSLDWLNNRDYDRPFFLMCHHKAPHRNFEPHPRDRDMFNKKDIKVPNTYNDDYKNRARAAEAARMRVRIDTKYSDLGLVQPEGGAEVGDLCFEGSTERRIPHPEDPRGLVLIDRHTGENFTFETQEQLAHFKYQRYMKRYLATIHAIDENVGRMLDWLDEEGLAENTIVIYTSDQGFFLGDHGWF
;
A
#
# COMPACT_ATOMS: atom_id res chain seq x y z
N MET A 1 -29.40 -2.48 -17.48
CA MET A 1 -29.23 -2.10 -16.06
C MET A 1 -27.93 -1.33 -15.94
N ARG A 2 -27.80 -0.35 -15.03
CA ARG A 2 -26.49 0.30 -14.79
C ARG A 2 -25.61 -0.68 -14.01
N PRO A 3 -24.33 -0.91 -14.38
CA PRO A 3 -23.47 -1.81 -13.65
C PRO A 3 -23.10 -1.26 -12.27
N ASN A 4 -22.87 -2.12 -11.31
CA ASN A 4 -22.19 -1.77 -10.07
C ASN A 4 -20.70 -1.48 -10.35
N ILE A 5 -20.04 -0.78 -9.46
CA ILE A 5 -18.61 -0.50 -9.57
C ILE A 5 -17.94 -0.80 -8.23
N LEU A 6 -17.05 -1.77 -8.24
CA LEU A 6 -16.16 -2.10 -7.13
C LEU A 6 -14.73 -1.65 -7.48
N PHE A 7 -14.26 -0.59 -6.83
CA PHE A 7 -12.93 -0.04 -7.02
C PHE A 7 -12.06 -0.40 -5.82
N ILE A 8 -11.12 -1.31 -6.00
CA ILE A 8 -10.19 -1.78 -4.98
C ILE A 8 -8.82 -1.15 -5.25
N MET A 9 -8.23 -0.52 -4.25
CA MET A 9 -6.90 0.09 -4.37
C MET A 9 -6.01 -0.30 -3.20
N SER A 10 -4.77 -0.68 -3.52
CA SER A 10 -3.69 -0.87 -2.55
C SER A 10 -2.77 0.33 -2.52
N ASP A 11 -1.88 0.37 -1.53
CA ASP A 11 -0.93 1.44 -1.30
C ASP A 11 0.50 0.92 -1.55
N ASP A 12 1.21 1.47 -2.54
CA ASP A 12 2.56 1.07 -2.94
C ASP A 12 2.68 -0.36 -3.54
N HIS A 13 1.61 -0.92 -4.13
CA HIS A 13 1.65 -2.27 -4.69
C HIS A 13 2.24 -2.28 -6.10
N ALA A 14 3.50 -2.70 -6.20
CA ALA A 14 4.20 -2.83 -7.47
C ALA A 14 3.63 -3.95 -8.35
N SER A 15 3.45 -3.68 -9.64
CA SER A 15 2.97 -4.67 -10.62
C SER A 15 3.79 -5.96 -10.65
N LYS A 16 5.12 -5.87 -10.41
CA LYS A 16 6.01 -7.03 -10.33
C LYS A 16 5.64 -8.02 -9.22
N ALA A 17 4.92 -7.59 -8.20
CA ALA A 17 4.46 -8.44 -7.09
C ALA A 17 3.06 -9.03 -7.32
N ILE A 18 2.43 -8.78 -8.47
CA ILE A 18 1.16 -9.37 -8.89
C ILE A 18 1.46 -10.48 -9.90
N SER A 19 0.99 -11.71 -9.64
CA SER A 19 1.34 -12.88 -10.46
C SER A 19 0.86 -12.79 -11.91
N ALA A 20 -0.26 -12.10 -12.18
CA ALA A 20 -0.78 -11.87 -13.52
C ALA A 20 0.22 -11.19 -14.46
N TYR A 21 1.20 -10.43 -13.94
CA TYR A 21 2.25 -9.79 -14.74
C TYR A 21 3.44 -10.70 -15.04
N GLY A 22 3.49 -11.93 -14.50
CA GLY A 22 4.44 -12.97 -14.91
C GLY A 22 5.87 -12.84 -14.36
N HIS A 23 6.13 -11.99 -13.36
CA HIS A 23 7.48 -11.81 -12.79
C HIS A 23 7.89 -12.90 -11.80
N GLY A 24 6.96 -13.74 -11.32
CA GLY A 24 7.24 -14.89 -10.45
C GLY A 24 7.70 -14.56 -9.04
N LEU A 25 7.55 -13.32 -8.59
CA LEU A 25 7.93 -12.90 -7.24
C LEU A 25 6.93 -13.40 -6.19
N ASN A 26 5.65 -13.30 -6.50
CA ASN A 26 4.55 -13.65 -5.61
C ASN A 26 3.51 -14.52 -6.32
N GLN A 27 2.53 -15.01 -5.56
CA GLN A 27 1.31 -15.67 -6.04
C GLN A 27 0.12 -14.87 -5.54
N THR A 28 -0.70 -14.38 -6.46
CA THR A 28 -1.88 -13.57 -6.18
C THR A 28 -3.08 -14.09 -6.99
N PRO A 29 -3.54 -15.34 -6.69
CA PRO A 29 -4.53 -16.03 -7.51
C PRO A 29 -5.88 -15.29 -7.60
N ASN A 30 -6.27 -14.53 -6.59
CA ASN A 30 -7.52 -13.78 -6.62
C ASN A 30 -7.43 -12.50 -7.47
N LEU A 31 -6.29 -11.82 -7.45
CA LEU A 31 -6.00 -10.73 -8.39
C LEU A 31 -5.93 -11.25 -9.83
N ASP A 32 -5.40 -12.46 -10.02
CA ASP A 32 -5.36 -13.10 -11.32
C ASP A 32 -6.77 -13.40 -11.88
N ARG A 33 -7.79 -13.67 -11.03
CA ARG A 33 -9.19 -13.80 -11.45
C ARG A 33 -9.69 -12.53 -12.15
N ILE A 34 -9.34 -11.35 -11.61
CA ILE A 34 -9.72 -10.05 -12.22
C ILE A 34 -9.05 -9.91 -13.60
N ALA A 35 -7.77 -10.23 -13.70
CA ALA A 35 -7.03 -10.15 -14.95
C ALA A 35 -7.55 -11.15 -16.02
N GLN A 36 -7.92 -12.37 -15.59
CA GLN A 36 -8.43 -13.42 -16.48
C GLN A 36 -9.87 -13.13 -16.92
N GLY A 37 -10.70 -12.55 -16.04
CA GLY A 37 -12.10 -12.20 -16.34
C GLY A 37 -12.26 -10.86 -17.06
N GLY A 38 -11.17 -10.12 -17.28
CA GLY A 38 -11.25 -8.77 -17.80
C GLY A 38 -10.04 -8.31 -18.61
N MET A 39 -9.45 -7.20 -18.21
CA MET A 39 -8.34 -6.55 -18.92
C MET A 39 -7.19 -6.26 -17.95
N ARG A 40 -5.97 -6.63 -18.31
CA ARG A 40 -4.74 -6.22 -17.63
C ARG A 40 -4.12 -5.02 -18.37
N MET A 41 -3.81 -3.97 -17.62
CA MET A 41 -3.17 -2.76 -18.15
C MET A 41 -1.64 -2.89 -18.01
N ASP A 42 -0.93 -3.17 -19.10
CA ASP A 42 0.54 -3.30 -19.08
C ASP A 42 1.25 -1.94 -19.03
N HIS A 43 0.58 -0.88 -19.45
CA HIS A 43 1.07 0.50 -19.45
C HIS A 43 0.10 1.44 -18.74
N CYS A 44 0.17 1.44 -17.42
CA CYS A 44 -0.60 2.35 -16.57
C CYS A 44 0.39 3.21 -15.76
N TYR A 45 0.27 4.54 -15.87
CA TYR A 45 1.22 5.48 -15.27
C TYR A 45 0.52 6.36 -14.25
N VAL A 46 1.19 6.59 -13.12
CA VAL A 46 0.75 7.51 -12.10
C VAL A 46 1.15 8.94 -12.46
N THR A 47 0.27 9.91 -12.16
CA THR A 47 0.53 11.33 -12.45
C THR A 47 1.55 11.96 -11.50
N ASN A 48 1.63 11.46 -10.27
CA ASN A 48 2.61 11.83 -9.26
C ASN A 48 2.78 10.62 -8.31
N SER A 49 3.98 10.07 -8.26
CA SER A 49 4.27 8.80 -7.58
C SER A 49 4.46 8.98 -6.06
N ILE A 50 3.47 9.57 -5.41
CA ILE A 50 3.34 9.65 -3.95
C ILE A 50 1.86 9.64 -3.55
N CYS A 51 1.53 9.04 -2.38
CA CYS A 51 0.16 8.68 -1.99
C CYS A 51 -0.87 9.80 -2.14
N THR A 52 -0.75 10.90 -1.40
CA THR A 52 -1.75 11.98 -1.37
C THR A 52 -2.01 12.59 -2.76
N PRO A 53 -1.00 13.00 -3.54
CA PRO A 53 -1.20 13.48 -4.90
C PRO A 53 -1.82 12.46 -5.85
N SER A 54 -1.35 11.21 -5.82
CA SER A 54 -1.90 10.16 -6.67
C SER A 54 -3.38 9.91 -6.38
N ARG A 55 -3.75 9.77 -5.09
CA ARG A 55 -5.14 9.58 -4.66
C ARG A 55 -6.04 10.74 -5.05
N ALA A 56 -5.54 11.98 -4.94
CA ALA A 56 -6.27 13.16 -5.40
C ALA A 56 -6.52 13.12 -6.91
N ALA A 57 -5.52 12.74 -7.71
CA ALA A 57 -5.68 12.62 -9.15
C ALA A 57 -6.67 11.50 -9.54
N ILE A 58 -6.61 10.34 -8.89
CA ILE A 58 -7.56 9.22 -9.10
C ILE A 58 -8.99 9.66 -8.77
N LEU A 59 -9.18 10.34 -7.65
CA LEU A 59 -10.51 10.76 -7.19
C LEU A 59 -11.13 11.85 -8.08
N THR A 60 -10.31 12.82 -8.52
CA THR A 60 -10.78 14.03 -9.24
C THR A 60 -10.68 13.91 -10.75
N GLY A 61 -9.91 12.95 -11.28
CA GLY A 61 -9.61 12.82 -12.72
C GLY A 61 -8.77 13.98 -13.26
N THR A 62 -8.04 14.72 -12.40
CA THR A 62 -7.27 15.89 -12.79
C THR A 62 -5.81 15.80 -12.34
N TYR A 63 -4.90 16.42 -13.09
CA TYR A 63 -3.50 16.53 -12.67
C TYR A 63 -3.33 17.37 -11.40
N ASN A 64 -2.28 17.10 -10.65
CA ASN A 64 -2.05 17.68 -9.33
C ASN A 64 -1.88 19.21 -9.34
N HIS A 65 -1.33 19.79 -10.39
CA HIS A 65 -1.26 21.26 -10.56
C HIS A 65 -2.64 21.90 -10.80
N VAL A 66 -3.66 21.11 -11.18
CA VAL A 66 -5.04 21.56 -11.34
C VAL A 66 -5.81 21.42 -10.04
N ASN A 67 -5.74 20.23 -9.38
CA ASN A 67 -6.48 19.99 -8.14
C ASN A 67 -5.79 20.58 -6.89
N GLY A 68 -4.55 21.08 -7.02
CA GLY A 68 -3.80 21.71 -5.94
C GLY A 68 -3.12 20.77 -4.96
N VAL A 69 -3.29 19.47 -5.11
CA VAL A 69 -2.70 18.46 -4.19
C VAL A 69 -1.38 17.96 -4.78
N THR A 70 -0.28 18.60 -4.43
CA THR A 70 1.04 18.41 -5.08
C THR A 70 2.07 17.69 -4.22
N THR A 71 1.86 17.62 -2.91
CA THR A 71 2.77 17.00 -1.93
C THR A 71 1.98 16.18 -0.90
N LEU A 72 2.67 15.45 -0.02
CA LEU A 72 2.04 14.74 1.10
C LEU A 72 1.33 15.69 2.08
N ASP A 73 1.81 16.92 2.20
CA ASP A 73 1.32 17.93 3.14
C ASP A 73 0.22 18.83 2.55
N THR A 74 -0.12 18.63 1.26
CA THR A 74 -1.23 19.35 0.61
C THR A 74 -2.48 18.49 0.64
N HIS A 75 -3.59 19.07 1.08
CA HIS A 75 -4.84 18.36 1.31
C HIS A 75 -5.86 18.70 0.21
N ILE A 76 -6.79 17.77 -0.01
CA ILE A 76 -7.87 18.01 -0.97
C ILE A 76 -8.85 19.06 -0.44
N ASP A 77 -9.28 19.96 -1.29
CA ASP A 77 -10.46 20.77 -1.03
C ASP A 77 -11.70 19.93 -1.40
N ASN A 78 -12.52 19.62 -0.42
CA ASN A 78 -13.68 18.75 -0.61
C ASN A 78 -14.79 19.37 -1.49
N ARG A 79 -14.67 20.63 -1.89
CA ARG A 79 -15.54 21.28 -2.89
C ARG A 79 -15.24 20.81 -4.31
N TRP A 80 -14.06 20.30 -4.59
CA TRP A 80 -13.71 19.79 -5.92
C TRP A 80 -14.72 18.74 -6.42
N PRO A 81 -15.08 18.79 -7.71
CA PRO A 81 -15.77 17.68 -8.37
C PRO A 81 -14.95 16.39 -8.24
N ASN A 82 -15.61 15.28 -8.01
CA ASN A 82 -14.97 13.98 -7.94
C ASN A 82 -15.91 12.88 -8.46
N VAL A 83 -15.34 11.71 -8.74
CA VAL A 83 -16.08 10.58 -9.32
C VAL A 83 -17.28 10.15 -8.46
N ALA A 84 -17.14 10.15 -7.13
CA ALA A 84 -18.22 9.75 -6.23
C ALA A 84 -19.40 10.73 -6.28
N LYS A 85 -19.14 12.05 -6.33
CA LYS A 85 -20.19 13.07 -6.49
C LYS A 85 -20.96 12.87 -7.79
N HIS A 86 -20.29 12.61 -8.90
CA HIS A 86 -20.95 12.41 -10.20
C HIS A 86 -21.77 11.10 -10.22
N LEU A 87 -21.23 10.01 -9.68
CA LEU A 87 -21.97 8.76 -9.61
C LEU A 87 -23.18 8.85 -8.67
N ARG A 88 -23.02 9.50 -7.51
CA ARG A 88 -24.13 9.75 -6.59
C ARG A 88 -25.26 10.56 -7.24
N GLN A 89 -24.93 11.63 -7.95
CA GLN A 89 -25.88 12.42 -8.72
C GLN A 89 -26.56 11.61 -9.82
N SER A 90 -25.89 10.58 -10.34
CA SER A 90 -26.41 9.66 -11.33
C SER A 90 -27.25 8.51 -10.72
N GLY A 91 -27.53 8.54 -9.40
CA GLY A 91 -28.38 7.58 -8.71
C GLY A 91 -27.66 6.38 -8.11
N TYR A 92 -26.32 6.34 -8.13
CA TYR A 92 -25.57 5.34 -7.38
C TYR A 92 -25.64 5.61 -5.87
N GLN A 93 -25.62 4.57 -5.07
CA GLN A 93 -25.22 4.64 -3.68
C GLN A 93 -23.71 4.47 -3.61
N THR A 94 -23.05 5.25 -2.73
CA THR A 94 -21.61 5.42 -2.79
C THR A 94 -20.96 5.22 -1.44
N ALA A 95 -19.84 4.47 -1.40
CA ALA A 95 -19.08 4.29 -0.17
C ALA A 95 -17.58 4.39 -0.39
N MET A 96 -16.88 4.82 0.68
CA MET A 96 -15.42 4.85 0.78
C MET A 96 -15.00 4.16 2.07
N VAL A 97 -14.18 3.11 1.97
CA VAL A 97 -13.67 2.37 3.13
C VAL A 97 -12.16 2.21 3.02
N GLY A 98 -11.44 2.53 4.10
CA GLY A 98 -10.00 2.32 4.21
C GLY A 98 -9.15 3.58 4.07
N LYS A 99 -8.00 3.51 3.42
CA LYS A 99 -7.05 4.62 3.38
C LYS A 99 -7.55 5.78 2.50
N TRP A 100 -7.84 6.91 3.14
CA TRP A 100 -8.18 8.17 2.47
C TRP A 100 -6.94 8.99 2.12
N HIS A 101 -6.21 9.41 3.12
CA HIS A 101 -4.93 10.13 3.05
C HIS A 101 -4.97 11.41 2.18
N LEU A 102 -6.08 12.13 2.21
CA LEU A 102 -6.27 13.41 1.50
C LEU A 102 -6.54 14.59 2.44
N GLY A 103 -6.19 14.42 3.71
CA GLY A 103 -6.39 15.38 4.80
C GLY A 103 -7.49 14.95 5.76
N GLU A 104 -7.54 15.63 6.90
CA GLU A 104 -8.47 15.37 7.99
C GLU A 104 -9.30 16.61 8.31
N GLY A 105 -10.47 16.38 8.95
CA GLY A 105 -11.42 17.44 9.30
C GLY A 105 -12.28 17.88 8.11
N LYS A 106 -13.34 18.62 8.46
CA LYS A 106 -14.44 18.96 7.53
C LYS A 106 -14.06 19.44 6.13
N PRO A 107 -13.02 20.27 5.93
CA PRO A 107 -12.65 20.71 4.58
C PRO A 107 -12.07 19.58 3.70
N HIS A 108 -11.66 18.45 4.30
CA HIS A 108 -10.89 17.39 3.66
C HIS A 108 -11.54 16.01 3.78
N GLU A 109 -12.65 15.89 4.52
CA GLU A 109 -13.40 14.65 4.66
C GLU A 109 -13.91 14.12 3.31
N PRO A 110 -14.13 12.78 3.19
CA PRO A 110 -14.70 12.21 1.99
C PRO A 110 -16.07 12.82 1.65
N THR A 111 -16.21 13.38 0.45
CA THR A 111 -17.46 13.96 -0.04
C THR A 111 -17.94 13.29 -1.32
N GLY A 112 -19.26 13.21 -1.46
CA GLY A 112 -19.89 12.45 -2.55
C GLY A 112 -20.16 11.00 -2.20
N PHE A 113 -19.84 10.59 -0.96
CA PHE A 113 -20.12 9.26 -0.43
C PHE A 113 -21.30 9.31 0.54
N ASP A 114 -22.20 8.32 0.44
CA ASP A 114 -23.32 8.13 1.37
C ASP A 114 -22.83 7.51 2.70
N TYR A 115 -21.74 6.72 2.61
CA TYR A 115 -21.05 6.12 3.74
C TYR A 115 -19.55 6.24 3.58
N TRP A 116 -18.82 6.48 4.68
CA TRP A 116 -17.38 6.37 4.69
C TRP A 116 -16.84 5.97 6.06
N SER A 117 -15.79 5.14 6.05
CA SER A 117 -15.01 4.75 7.21
C SER A 117 -13.55 4.69 6.82
N VAL A 118 -12.74 5.63 7.29
CA VAL A 118 -11.39 5.85 6.76
C VAL A 118 -10.32 5.85 7.84
N LEU A 119 -9.11 5.42 7.46
CA LEU A 119 -7.93 5.51 8.31
C LEU A 119 -7.46 6.97 8.39
N PRO A 120 -7.15 7.50 9.59
CA PRO A 120 -6.46 8.77 9.72
C PRO A 120 -5.01 8.65 9.23
N GLY A 121 -4.51 9.66 8.54
CA GLY A 121 -3.15 9.71 8.01
C GLY A 121 -2.76 8.46 7.23
N GLN A 122 -1.65 7.83 7.62
CA GLN A 122 -1.18 6.57 7.04
C GLN A 122 -1.91 5.33 7.57
N GLY A 123 -2.58 5.43 8.71
CA GLY A 123 -3.20 4.32 9.42
C GLY A 123 -2.22 3.31 10.02
N GLU A 124 -2.73 2.43 10.88
CA GLU A 124 -1.98 1.33 11.47
C GLU A 124 -2.38 -0.02 10.87
N TYR A 125 -1.49 -1.01 10.93
CA TYR A 125 -1.78 -2.37 10.46
C TYR A 125 -2.61 -3.19 11.45
N PHE A 126 -2.41 -2.94 12.74
CA PHE A 126 -3.10 -3.65 13.81
C PHE A 126 -3.87 -2.67 14.66
N ASP A 127 -5.06 -3.08 15.06
CA ASP A 127 -5.97 -2.31 15.92
C ASP A 127 -6.11 -0.84 15.47
N PRO A 128 -6.40 -0.60 14.17
CA PRO A 128 -6.39 0.73 13.61
C PRO A 128 -7.51 1.60 14.21
N VAL A 129 -7.23 2.88 14.35
CA VAL A 129 -8.29 3.89 14.48
C VAL A 129 -8.92 4.05 13.09
N MET A 130 -10.25 4.05 13.06
CA MET A 130 -11.06 4.39 11.88
C MET A 130 -11.91 5.60 12.19
N ILE A 131 -12.01 6.54 11.26
CA ILE A 131 -12.96 7.65 11.33
C ILE A 131 -14.17 7.25 10.49
N GLU A 132 -15.27 6.92 11.14
CA GLU A 132 -16.52 6.51 10.51
C GLU A 132 -17.54 7.64 10.58
N MET A 133 -17.91 8.20 9.45
CA MET A 133 -18.86 9.32 9.34
C MET A 133 -18.54 10.45 10.34
N GLY A 134 -17.24 10.78 10.48
CA GLY A 134 -16.74 11.83 11.38
C GLY A 134 -16.57 11.43 12.84
N LYS A 135 -16.71 10.15 13.18
CA LYS A 135 -16.50 9.63 14.54
C LYS A 135 -15.35 8.64 14.58
N GLU A 136 -14.41 8.88 15.46
CA GLU A 136 -13.29 7.96 15.68
C GLU A 136 -13.72 6.70 16.45
N ARG A 137 -13.20 5.56 16.00
CA ARG A 137 -13.33 4.25 16.66
C ARG A 137 -12.05 3.47 16.48
N THR A 138 -11.58 2.82 17.54
CA THR A 138 -10.53 1.80 17.42
C THR A 138 -11.18 0.46 17.10
N GLU A 139 -10.74 -0.14 16.01
CA GLU A 139 -11.18 -1.47 15.59
C GLU A 139 -10.11 -2.50 15.95
N SER A 140 -10.51 -3.63 16.54
CA SER A 140 -9.52 -4.66 16.90
C SER A 140 -9.29 -5.62 15.74
N GLY A 141 -8.03 -5.87 15.41
CA GLY A 141 -7.64 -6.82 14.37
C GLY A 141 -6.69 -6.24 13.32
N TYR A 142 -6.63 -6.89 12.16
CA TYR A 142 -5.74 -6.53 11.07
C TYR A 142 -6.45 -5.61 10.06
N ALA A 143 -5.85 -4.48 9.74
CA ALA A 143 -6.47 -3.41 8.96
C ALA A 143 -7.01 -3.87 7.61
N THR A 144 -6.31 -4.76 6.90
CA THR A 144 -6.76 -5.26 5.60
C THR A 144 -8.07 -6.04 5.72
N ASP A 145 -8.19 -6.89 6.75
CA ASP A 145 -9.40 -7.66 7.04
C ASP A 145 -10.55 -6.72 7.47
N ILE A 146 -10.28 -5.79 8.38
CA ILE A 146 -11.26 -4.79 8.87
C ILE A 146 -11.84 -3.96 7.72
N ILE A 147 -10.99 -3.48 6.80
CA ILE A 147 -11.42 -2.70 5.62
C ILE A 147 -12.36 -3.53 4.74
N THR A 148 -12.02 -4.80 4.53
CA THR A 148 -12.87 -5.71 3.76
C THR A 148 -14.17 -6.03 4.48
N ASP A 149 -14.13 -6.33 5.77
CA ASP A 149 -15.32 -6.59 6.59
C ASP A 149 -16.31 -5.43 6.53
N LYS A 150 -15.83 -4.20 6.77
CA LYS A 150 -16.67 -2.98 6.67
C LYS A 150 -17.21 -2.77 5.26
N SER A 151 -16.45 -3.10 4.23
CA SER A 151 -16.88 -3.02 2.84
C SER A 151 -18.00 -4.02 2.54
N LEU A 152 -17.84 -5.26 2.98
CA LEU A 152 -18.86 -6.30 2.83
C LEU A 152 -20.11 -6.01 3.69
N ASP A 153 -19.93 -5.51 4.90
CA ASP A 153 -21.05 -5.10 5.76
C ASP A 153 -21.87 -3.99 5.11
N TRP A 154 -21.22 -2.98 4.52
CA TRP A 154 -21.92 -1.94 3.79
C TRP A 154 -22.65 -2.51 2.57
N LEU A 155 -22.02 -3.39 1.80
CA LEU A 155 -22.62 -4.05 0.64
C LEU A 155 -23.85 -4.89 1.03
N ASN A 156 -23.79 -5.60 2.15
CA ASN A 156 -24.91 -6.40 2.67
C ASN A 156 -26.11 -5.57 3.15
N ASN A 157 -25.86 -4.32 3.55
CA ASN A 157 -26.91 -3.41 4.04
C ASN A 157 -27.28 -2.32 3.02
N ARG A 158 -26.84 -2.46 1.76
CA ARG A 158 -27.14 -1.50 0.68
C ARG A 158 -28.62 -1.47 0.30
N ASP A 159 -29.02 -0.42 -0.39
CA ASP A 159 -30.28 -0.39 -1.11
C ASP A 159 -30.17 -1.26 -2.39
N TYR A 160 -30.90 -2.38 -2.42
CA TYR A 160 -30.84 -3.37 -3.50
C TYR A 160 -31.43 -2.87 -4.83
N ASP A 161 -32.22 -1.81 -4.81
CA ASP A 161 -32.83 -1.22 -6.01
C ASP A 161 -31.90 -0.21 -6.71
N ARG A 162 -30.73 0.08 -6.12
CA ARG A 162 -29.77 1.05 -6.65
C ARG A 162 -28.42 0.41 -6.96
N PRO A 163 -27.76 0.80 -8.07
CA PRO A 163 -26.38 0.39 -8.29
C PRO A 163 -25.46 0.99 -7.24
N PHE A 164 -24.38 0.30 -6.93
CA PHE A 164 -23.39 0.80 -5.98
C PHE A 164 -22.07 1.21 -6.65
N PHE A 165 -21.39 2.17 -6.02
CA PHE A 165 -19.98 2.49 -6.22
C PHE A 165 -19.27 2.39 -4.88
N LEU A 166 -18.41 1.40 -4.72
CA LEU A 166 -17.60 1.21 -3.54
C LEU A 166 -16.12 1.42 -3.88
N MET A 167 -15.46 2.32 -3.15
CA MET A 167 -14.01 2.45 -3.11
C MET A 167 -13.48 1.74 -1.84
N CYS A 168 -12.82 0.60 -2.03
CA CYS A 168 -12.18 -0.18 -0.97
C CYS A 168 -10.66 0.01 -1.05
N HIS A 169 -10.10 0.80 -0.14
CA HIS A 169 -8.71 1.23 -0.20
C HIS A 169 -7.89 0.63 0.94
N HIS A 170 -7.06 -0.36 0.63
CA HIS A 170 -6.15 -0.97 1.60
C HIS A 170 -4.95 -0.08 1.90
N LYS A 171 -4.50 -0.10 3.17
CA LYS A 171 -3.20 0.45 3.57
C LYS A 171 -2.04 -0.41 3.06
N ALA A 172 -2.24 -1.72 3.04
CA ALA A 172 -1.24 -2.69 2.59
C ALA A 172 -0.95 -2.50 1.07
N PRO A 173 0.27 -2.78 0.61
CA PRO A 173 1.47 -3.19 1.34
C PRO A 173 2.42 -2.04 1.73
N HIS A 174 1.91 -0.83 2.01
CA HIS A 174 2.72 0.33 2.43
C HIS A 174 3.66 0.00 3.60
N ARG A 175 4.80 0.67 3.66
CA ARG A 175 5.68 0.61 4.83
C ARG A 175 4.95 1.13 6.10
N ASN A 176 5.17 0.64 7.31
CA ASN A 176 6.11 -0.45 7.64
C ASN A 176 5.49 -1.78 7.20
N PHE A 177 6.17 -2.60 6.46
CA PHE A 177 5.63 -3.85 5.94
C PHE A 177 5.31 -4.83 7.08
N GLU A 178 4.03 -4.90 7.47
CA GLU A 178 3.55 -5.76 8.56
C GLU A 178 2.62 -6.84 8.03
N PRO A 179 3.14 -8.04 7.75
CA PRO A 179 2.30 -9.15 7.33
C PRO A 179 1.29 -9.54 8.41
N HIS A 180 0.13 -10.04 7.99
CA HIS A 180 -0.76 -10.71 8.92
C HIS A 180 0.00 -11.83 9.67
N PRO A 181 -0.25 -12.08 10.97
CA PRO A 181 0.49 -13.10 11.74
C PRO A 181 0.54 -14.48 11.08
N ARG A 182 -0.52 -14.89 10.38
CA ARG A 182 -0.57 -16.16 9.64
C ARG A 182 0.40 -16.25 8.47
N ASP A 183 0.83 -15.09 7.91
CA ASP A 183 1.63 -15.01 6.68
C ASP A 183 3.11 -14.67 6.93
N ARG A 184 3.49 -14.34 8.16
CA ARG A 184 4.86 -13.87 8.51
C ARG A 184 5.97 -14.78 8.04
N ASP A 185 5.72 -16.11 8.09
CA ASP A 185 6.71 -17.13 7.78
C ASP A 185 6.65 -17.64 6.32
N MET A 186 5.71 -17.12 5.53
CA MET A 186 5.41 -17.57 4.18
C MET A 186 6.63 -17.67 3.27
N PHE A 187 7.55 -16.71 3.39
CA PHE A 187 8.75 -16.64 2.56
C PHE A 187 10.05 -16.99 3.29
N ASN A 188 10.02 -17.50 4.52
CA ASN A 188 11.23 -17.75 5.33
C ASN A 188 12.23 -18.68 4.64
N LYS A 189 11.73 -19.72 3.93
CA LYS A 189 12.56 -20.72 3.22
C LYS A 189 12.92 -20.33 1.79
N LYS A 190 12.38 -19.19 1.28
CA LYS A 190 12.63 -18.72 -0.08
C LYS A 190 13.74 -17.67 -0.08
N ASP A 191 14.73 -17.85 -0.93
CA ASP A 191 15.70 -16.80 -1.25
C ASP A 191 15.15 -16.01 -2.44
N ILE A 192 14.91 -14.71 -2.25
CA ILE A 192 14.37 -13.82 -3.27
C ILE A 192 15.54 -13.32 -4.13
N LYS A 193 15.51 -13.63 -5.41
CA LYS A 193 16.57 -13.22 -6.34
C LYS A 193 16.70 -11.69 -6.36
N VAL A 194 17.94 -11.23 -6.17
CA VAL A 194 18.29 -9.81 -6.27
C VAL A 194 18.20 -9.38 -7.74
N PRO A 195 17.57 -8.25 -8.09
CA PRO A 195 17.55 -7.75 -9.45
C PRO A 195 18.95 -7.46 -10.01
N ASN A 196 19.13 -7.65 -11.30
CA ASN A 196 20.43 -7.37 -11.95
C ASN A 196 20.84 -5.91 -11.84
N THR A 197 19.89 -4.99 -11.66
CA THR A 197 20.09 -3.54 -11.49
C THR A 197 20.33 -3.11 -10.06
N TYR A 198 20.33 -4.03 -9.08
CA TYR A 198 20.41 -3.71 -7.65
C TYR A 198 21.64 -2.87 -7.27
N ASN A 199 22.78 -3.16 -7.89
CA ASN A 199 24.05 -2.43 -7.68
C ASN A 199 24.29 -1.40 -8.81
N ASP A 200 23.26 -0.65 -9.21
CA ASP A 200 23.38 0.43 -10.19
C ASP A 200 24.36 1.51 -9.69
N ASP A 201 25.29 1.94 -10.54
CA ASP A 201 26.25 3.00 -10.26
C ASP A 201 25.74 4.40 -10.65
N TYR A 202 24.50 4.47 -11.14
CA TYR A 202 23.79 5.67 -11.62
C TYR A 202 24.51 6.49 -12.70
N LYS A 203 25.59 5.94 -13.31
CA LYS A 203 26.27 6.61 -14.45
C LYS A 203 25.31 6.83 -15.61
N ASN A 204 25.44 7.98 -16.25
CA ASN A 204 24.58 8.38 -17.37
C ASN A 204 23.09 8.51 -17.04
N ARG A 205 22.73 8.70 -15.76
CA ARG A 205 21.38 8.97 -15.31
C ARG A 205 21.22 10.41 -14.84
N ALA A 206 19.97 10.84 -14.65
CA ALA A 206 19.70 12.13 -14.01
C ALA A 206 20.30 12.15 -12.59
N ARG A 207 20.86 13.27 -12.17
CA ARG A 207 21.42 13.48 -10.82
C ARG A 207 20.45 13.09 -9.71
N ALA A 208 19.14 13.25 -9.94
CA ALA A 208 18.10 12.83 -9.00
C ALA A 208 18.14 11.33 -8.67
N ALA A 209 18.59 10.48 -9.60
CA ALA A 209 18.68 9.04 -9.35
C ALA A 209 19.77 8.70 -8.30
N GLU A 210 20.92 9.34 -8.39
CA GLU A 210 21.97 9.18 -7.39
C GLU A 210 21.61 9.80 -6.04
N ALA A 211 20.92 10.94 -6.07
CA ALA A 211 20.52 11.67 -4.88
C ALA A 211 19.31 11.05 -4.15
N ALA A 212 18.59 10.12 -4.78
CA ALA A 212 17.42 9.48 -4.17
C ALA A 212 17.77 8.72 -2.89
N ARG A 213 17.04 9.00 -1.82
CA ARG A 213 17.24 8.40 -0.49
C ARG A 213 16.24 7.28 -0.23
N MET A 214 16.28 6.26 -1.07
CA MET A 214 15.39 5.10 -0.98
C MET A 214 16.13 3.78 -1.27
N ARG A 215 17.43 3.75 -0.95
CA ARG A 215 18.25 2.55 -1.14
C ARG A 215 17.99 1.53 -0.05
N VAL A 216 17.66 0.31 -0.43
CA VAL A 216 17.44 -0.79 0.53
C VAL A 216 18.64 -0.95 1.47
N ARG A 217 19.84 -0.81 0.94
CA ARG A 217 21.11 -0.98 1.67
C ARG A 217 21.30 0.06 2.79
N ILE A 218 20.93 1.33 2.55
CA ILE A 218 21.32 2.49 3.37
C ILE A 218 20.10 3.13 4.03
N ASP A 219 18.97 3.28 3.30
CA ASP A 219 17.86 4.14 3.69
C ASP A 219 16.68 3.40 4.32
N THR A 220 16.70 2.05 4.43
CA THR A 220 15.66 1.30 5.12
C THR A 220 15.64 1.59 6.62
N LYS A 221 14.45 1.62 7.21
CA LYS A 221 14.25 1.79 8.66
C LYS A 221 14.22 0.42 9.36
N TYR A 222 14.47 0.41 10.68
CA TYR A 222 14.31 -0.80 11.48
C TYR A 222 12.88 -1.34 11.39
N SER A 223 11.91 -0.44 11.49
CA SER A 223 10.48 -0.79 11.40
C SER A 223 10.11 -1.44 10.07
N ASP A 224 10.64 -0.95 8.94
CA ASP A 224 10.36 -1.54 7.62
C ASP A 224 10.80 -3.00 7.53
N LEU A 225 11.86 -3.34 8.22
CA LEU A 225 12.41 -4.70 8.25
C LEU A 225 11.92 -5.52 9.46
N GLY A 226 10.99 -4.99 10.25
CA GLY A 226 10.46 -5.67 11.43
C GLY A 226 11.52 -5.94 12.49
N LEU A 227 12.44 -4.99 12.66
CA LEU A 227 13.52 -5.07 13.63
C LEU A 227 13.25 -4.16 14.83
N VAL A 228 13.86 -4.50 15.95
CA VAL A 228 13.81 -3.70 17.18
C VAL A 228 14.58 -2.40 16.96
N GLN A 229 13.95 -1.27 17.35
CA GLN A 229 14.65 0.00 17.41
C GLN A 229 15.57 0.01 18.62
N PRO A 230 16.91 0.20 18.46
CA PRO A 230 17.84 0.24 19.59
C PRO A 230 17.54 1.42 20.51
N GLU A 231 17.53 1.17 21.82
CA GLU A 231 17.44 2.23 22.81
C GLU A 231 18.70 3.11 22.77
N GLY A 232 18.52 4.43 22.79
CA GLY A 232 19.63 5.38 22.77
C GLY A 232 20.57 5.27 21.56
N GLY A 233 20.28 4.37 20.63
CA GLY A 233 21.10 4.13 19.45
C GLY A 233 21.31 5.41 18.64
N ALA A 234 22.52 5.58 18.09
CA ALA A 234 22.82 6.67 17.19
C ALA A 234 21.91 6.66 15.96
N GLU A 235 21.65 7.82 15.39
CA GLU A 235 21.11 7.90 14.04
C GLU A 235 22.04 7.14 13.10
N VAL A 236 21.46 6.34 12.24
CA VAL A 236 22.21 5.49 11.35
C VAL A 236 21.80 5.78 9.93
N GLY A 237 22.76 6.19 9.14
CA GLY A 237 22.55 6.60 7.76
C GLY A 237 21.91 7.98 7.63
N ASP A 238 21.82 8.44 6.41
CA ASP A 238 21.15 9.69 6.06
C ASP A 238 19.64 9.58 6.25
N LEU A 239 19.04 10.66 6.70
CA LEU A 239 17.59 10.78 6.84
C LEU A 239 16.92 10.81 5.45
N CYS A 240 15.77 10.17 5.29
CA CYS A 240 15.02 10.22 4.04
C CYS A 240 14.51 11.63 3.73
N PHE A 241 14.19 12.36 4.79
CA PHE A 241 13.64 13.72 4.69
C PHE A 241 14.45 14.65 5.57
N GLU A 242 14.69 15.85 5.09
CA GLU A 242 15.33 16.90 5.88
C GLU A 242 14.52 17.13 7.16
N GLY A 243 15.21 17.20 8.31
CA GLY A 243 14.58 17.36 9.62
C GLY A 243 13.97 16.10 10.23
N SER A 244 13.98 14.94 9.56
CA SER A 244 13.53 13.68 10.15
C SER A 244 14.48 13.24 11.27
N THR A 245 13.92 12.81 12.40
CA THR A 245 14.65 12.20 13.53
C THR A 245 14.62 10.67 13.48
N GLU A 246 14.05 10.09 12.43
CA GLU A 246 13.97 8.64 12.29
C GLU A 246 15.33 8.01 12.12
N ARG A 247 15.52 6.93 12.86
CA ARG A 247 16.77 6.16 12.80
C ARG A 247 16.74 5.15 11.68
N ARG A 248 17.90 4.95 11.06
CA ARG A 248 18.12 4.02 9.96
C ARG A 248 18.88 2.81 10.41
N ILE A 249 18.73 1.71 9.67
CA ILE A 249 19.57 0.53 9.87
C ILE A 249 20.98 0.85 9.39
N PRO A 250 21.99 0.57 10.22
CA PRO A 250 23.38 0.81 9.82
C PRO A 250 23.76 -0.05 8.61
N HIS A 251 24.59 0.50 7.77
CA HIS A 251 25.32 -0.25 6.77
C HIS A 251 26.80 0.12 6.88
N PRO A 252 27.48 -0.34 7.97
CA PRO A 252 28.87 0.03 8.26
C PRO A 252 29.83 -0.60 7.26
N GLU A 253 31.03 -0.03 7.13
CA GLU A 253 32.12 -0.62 6.33
C GLU A 253 32.52 -1.99 6.88
N ASP A 254 32.54 -2.14 8.20
CA ASP A 254 32.76 -3.41 8.88
C ASP A 254 31.50 -3.74 9.73
N PRO A 255 30.66 -4.67 9.33
CA PRO A 255 29.43 -5.02 10.06
C PRO A 255 29.68 -5.96 11.24
N ARG A 256 30.91 -6.43 11.46
CA ARG A 256 31.23 -7.30 12.59
C ARG A 256 30.95 -6.57 13.91
N GLY A 257 30.22 -7.21 14.78
CA GLY A 257 29.75 -6.60 16.03
C GLY A 257 28.36 -5.91 15.92
N LEU A 258 27.81 -5.73 14.71
CA LEU A 258 26.43 -5.32 14.55
C LEU A 258 25.50 -6.48 14.90
N VAL A 259 24.55 -6.25 15.80
CA VAL A 259 23.46 -7.19 16.13
C VAL A 259 22.14 -6.53 15.79
N LEU A 260 21.37 -7.14 14.91
CA LEU A 260 19.98 -6.76 14.62
C LEU A 260 19.04 -7.78 15.25
N ILE A 261 17.91 -7.32 15.79
CA ILE A 261 16.98 -8.16 16.56
C ILE A 261 15.63 -8.16 15.90
N ASP A 262 15.08 -9.33 15.58
CA ASP A 262 13.69 -9.47 15.13
C ASP A 262 12.73 -9.01 16.23
N ARG A 263 11.81 -8.13 15.89
CA ARG A 263 10.91 -7.53 16.89
C ARG A 263 9.80 -8.49 17.36
N HIS A 264 9.50 -9.55 16.59
CA HIS A 264 8.44 -10.50 16.93
C HIS A 264 8.97 -11.78 17.61
N THR A 265 10.16 -12.23 17.19
CA THR A 265 10.75 -13.49 17.70
C THR A 265 11.87 -13.26 18.70
N GLY A 266 12.48 -12.08 18.73
CA GLY A 266 13.68 -11.81 19.51
C GLY A 266 14.96 -12.44 18.94
N GLU A 267 14.91 -13.02 17.74
CA GLU A 267 16.06 -13.61 17.07
C GLU A 267 17.13 -12.57 16.77
N ASN A 268 18.39 -12.91 17.04
CA ASN A 268 19.55 -12.06 16.80
C ASN A 268 20.21 -12.41 15.47
N PHE A 269 20.54 -11.41 14.68
CA PHE A 269 21.26 -11.51 13.42
C PHE A 269 22.61 -10.80 13.51
N THR A 270 23.66 -11.50 13.13
CA THR A 270 25.04 -10.98 13.07
C THR A 270 25.61 -11.17 11.67
N PHE A 271 26.65 -10.41 11.33
CA PHE A 271 27.16 -10.32 9.97
C PHE A 271 28.70 -10.30 9.96
N GLU A 272 29.29 -11.04 9.05
CA GLU A 272 30.74 -11.09 8.84
C GLU A 272 31.17 -10.13 7.71
N THR A 273 30.28 -9.87 6.73
CA THR A 273 30.60 -9.02 5.57
C THR A 273 29.46 -8.05 5.24
N GLN A 274 29.79 -6.98 4.53
CA GLN A 274 28.82 -6.01 4.02
C GLN A 274 27.79 -6.65 3.08
N GLU A 275 28.23 -7.63 2.30
CA GLU A 275 27.37 -8.34 1.35
C GLU A 275 26.31 -9.15 2.09
N GLN A 276 26.68 -9.79 3.21
CA GLN A 276 25.72 -10.50 4.06
C GLN A 276 24.69 -9.55 4.65
N LEU A 277 25.11 -8.40 5.18
CA LEU A 277 24.21 -7.38 5.70
C LEU A 277 23.29 -6.81 4.61
N ALA A 278 23.82 -6.50 3.43
CA ALA A 278 23.03 -5.98 2.32
C ALA A 278 22.01 -7.01 1.83
N HIS A 279 22.44 -8.27 1.68
CA HIS A 279 21.54 -9.36 1.30
C HIS A 279 20.45 -9.58 2.34
N PHE A 280 20.79 -9.60 3.63
CA PHE A 280 19.82 -9.71 4.72
C PHE A 280 18.76 -8.61 4.65
N LYS A 281 19.15 -7.34 4.49
CA LYS A 281 18.21 -6.21 4.38
C LYS A 281 17.27 -6.39 3.20
N TYR A 282 17.80 -6.77 2.03
CA TYR A 282 16.99 -7.02 0.85
C TYR A 282 15.99 -8.16 1.06
N GLN A 283 16.46 -9.29 1.60
CA GLN A 283 15.60 -10.45 1.88
C GLN A 283 14.48 -10.10 2.85
N ARG A 284 14.80 -9.40 3.93
CA ARG A 284 13.79 -9.00 4.92
C ARG A 284 12.75 -8.04 4.31
N TYR A 285 13.20 -7.03 3.56
CA TYR A 285 12.32 -6.11 2.84
C TYR A 285 11.35 -6.88 1.94
N MET A 286 11.91 -7.68 1.04
CA MET A 286 11.10 -8.38 0.05
C MET A 286 10.14 -9.40 0.67
N LYS A 287 10.61 -10.20 1.62
CA LYS A 287 9.77 -11.23 2.27
C LYS A 287 8.60 -10.61 3.01
N ARG A 288 8.82 -9.53 3.75
CA ARG A 288 7.76 -8.82 4.47
C ARG A 288 6.77 -8.16 3.51
N TYR A 289 7.27 -7.47 2.51
CA TYR A 289 6.44 -6.83 1.48
C TYR A 289 5.54 -7.85 0.77
N LEU A 290 6.11 -8.95 0.26
CA LEU A 290 5.36 -9.98 -0.44
C LEU A 290 4.34 -10.70 0.46
N ALA A 291 4.71 -10.97 1.71
CA ALA A 291 3.79 -11.57 2.68
C ALA A 291 2.62 -10.63 3.05
N THR A 292 2.86 -9.31 3.10
CA THR A 292 1.80 -8.34 3.34
C THR A 292 0.78 -8.31 2.20
N ILE A 293 1.22 -8.58 0.96
CA ILE A 293 0.35 -8.66 -0.23
C ILE A 293 -0.60 -9.87 -0.17
N HIS A 294 -0.18 -10.96 0.49
CA HIS A 294 -1.02 -12.15 0.58
C HIS A 294 -2.38 -11.86 1.21
N ALA A 295 -2.40 -11.09 2.31
CA ALA A 295 -3.65 -10.67 2.93
C ALA A 295 -4.53 -9.80 2.00
N ILE A 296 -3.93 -9.00 1.11
CA ILE A 296 -4.71 -8.25 0.09
C ILE A 296 -5.38 -9.22 -0.86
N ASP A 297 -4.62 -10.18 -1.40
CA ASP A 297 -5.14 -11.14 -2.37
C ASP A 297 -6.29 -11.97 -1.79
N GLU A 298 -6.15 -12.46 -0.55
CA GLU A 298 -7.22 -13.17 0.15
C GLU A 298 -8.48 -12.30 0.31
N ASN A 299 -8.31 -11.05 0.69
CA ASN A 299 -9.42 -10.12 0.89
C ASN A 299 -10.08 -9.70 -0.42
N VAL A 300 -9.32 -9.57 -1.51
CA VAL A 300 -9.89 -9.43 -2.86
C VAL A 300 -10.71 -10.67 -3.21
N GLY A 301 -10.21 -11.88 -2.91
CA GLY A 301 -10.93 -13.12 -3.08
C GLY A 301 -12.30 -13.11 -2.40
N ARG A 302 -12.35 -12.71 -1.13
CA ARG A 302 -13.61 -12.59 -0.35
C ARG A 302 -14.63 -11.66 -1.03
N MET A 303 -14.16 -10.54 -1.59
CA MET A 303 -15.05 -9.60 -2.29
C MET A 303 -15.56 -10.16 -3.63
N LEU A 304 -14.71 -10.88 -4.37
CA LEU A 304 -15.10 -11.54 -5.61
C LEU A 304 -16.10 -12.69 -5.36
N ASP A 305 -15.84 -13.51 -4.34
CA ASP A 305 -16.72 -14.60 -3.93
C ASP A 305 -18.09 -14.06 -3.51
N TRP A 306 -18.13 -12.95 -2.76
CA TRP A 306 -19.37 -12.28 -2.41
C TRP A 306 -20.16 -11.81 -3.65
N LEU A 307 -19.48 -11.27 -4.68
CA LEU A 307 -20.15 -10.89 -5.93
C LEU A 307 -20.75 -12.10 -6.67
N ASP A 308 -20.06 -13.24 -6.65
CA ASP A 308 -20.52 -14.49 -7.24
C ASP A 308 -21.73 -15.04 -6.46
N GLU A 309 -21.68 -15.08 -5.13
CA GLU A 309 -22.74 -15.56 -4.24
C GLU A 309 -24.03 -14.72 -4.35
N GLU A 310 -23.89 -13.39 -4.48
CA GLU A 310 -25.01 -12.47 -4.67
C GLU A 310 -25.53 -12.42 -6.12
N GLY A 311 -24.90 -13.14 -7.06
CA GLY A 311 -25.25 -13.13 -8.47
C GLY A 311 -25.03 -11.78 -9.16
N LEU A 312 -24.07 -10.99 -8.67
CA LEU A 312 -23.79 -9.63 -9.14
C LEU A 312 -22.56 -9.53 -10.06
N ALA A 313 -21.76 -10.59 -10.16
CA ALA A 313 -20.48 -10.55 -10.88
C ALA A 313 -20.64 -10.05 -12.34
N GLU A 314 -21.62 -10.57 -13.08
CA GLU A 314 -21.87 -10.20 -14.48
C GLU A 314 -22.33 -8.73 -14.66
N ASN A 315 -22.82 -8.09 -13.60
CA ASN A 315 -23.30 -6.69 -13.64
C ASN A 315 -22.44 -5.78 -12.75
N THR A 316 -21.18 -6.15 -12.50
CA THR A 316 -20.25 -5.35 -11.69
C THR A 316 -18.94 -5.14 -12.43
N ILE A 317 -18.53 -3.88 -12.56
CA ILE A 317 -17.19 -3.51 -13.02
C ILE A 317 -16.27 -3.57 -11.80
N VAL A 318 -15.35 -4.54 -11.78
CA VAL A 318 -14.32 -4.67 -10.75
C VAL A 318 -13.02 -4.06 -11.26
N ILE A 319 -12.48 -3.10 -10.52
CA ILE A 319 -11.21 -2.46 -10.82
C ILE A 319 -10.26 -2.70 -9.65
N TYR A 320 -9.09 -3.27 -9.94
CA TYR A 320 -7.97 -3.32 -8.99
C TYR A 320 -6.82 -2.44 -9.48
N THR A 321 -6.29 -1.61 -8.60
CA THR A 321 -5.13 -0.75 -8.88
C THR A 321 -4.30 -0.50 -7.62
N SER A 322 -3.18 0.19 -7.78
CA SER A 322 -2.42 0.81 -6.71
C SER A 322 -2.28 2.30 -6.95
N ASP A 323 -2.07 3.08 -5.89
CA ASP A 323 -1.82 4.52 -6.03
C ASP A 323 -0.43 4.82 -6.63
N GLN A 324 0.56 3.96 -6.44
CA GLN A 324 1.86 3.84 -7.15
C GLN A 324 2.46 2.47 -6.83
N GLY A 325 3.81 2.33 -6.84
CA GLY A 325 4.47 1.07 -6.47
C GLY A 325 5.94 1.27 -6.13
N PHE A 326 6.51 0.28 -5.44
CA PHE A 326 7.93 0.23 -5.10
C PHE A 326 8.79 -0.35 -6.24
N PHE A 327 10.10 -0.10 -6.18
CA PHE A 327 11.07 -0.61 -7.15
C PHE A 327 11.49 -2.07 -6.91
N LEU A 328 11.26 -2.59 -5.72
CA LEU A 328 11.56 -3.99 -5.34
C LEU A 328 13.04 -4.37 -5.54
N GLY A 329 13.94 -3.43 -5.29
CA GLY A 329 15.37 -3.61 -5.45
C GLY A 329 15.94 -3.20 -6.80
N ASP A 330 15.12 -2.91 -7.81
CA ASP A 330 15.66 -2.32 -9.05
C ASP A 330 16.36 -1.00 -8.73
N HIS A 331 17.54 -0.81 -9.31
CA HIS A 331 18.43 0.33 -9.04
C HIS A 331 18.84 0.48 -7.58
N GLY A 332 18.70 -0.60 -6.76
CA GLY A 332 18.97 -0.61 -5.34
C GLY A 332 17.88 0.03 -4.48
N TRP A 333 16.77 0.45 -5.05
CA TRP A 333 15.69 1.16 -4.35
C TRP A 333 14.59 0.20 -3.83
N PHE A 334 13.96 0.63 -2.70
CA PHE A 334 12.76 -0.05 -2.18
C PHE A 334 11.48 0.45 -2.81
#